data_157ad80e68a2cefb9ba691e296bf0cc4
#
_entry.id   157ad80e68a2cefb9ba691e296bf0cc4
#
_cell.length_a   1.000
_cell.length_b   1.000
_cell.length_c   1.000
_cell.angle_alpha   90.00
_cell.angle_beta   90.00
_cell.angle_gamma   90.00
#
_symmetry.space_group_name_H-M   'P 1'
#
loop_
_entity.id
_entity.type
_entity.pdbx_description
1 polymer ?
#
loop_
_entity_poly.entity_id
_entity_poly.type
_entity_poly.pdbx_seq_one_letter_code
_entity_poly.pdbx_strand_id
1 'polypeptide(L)'
;MSRLLLATFLISALAANLAGQSPAPTSTPQTVAKSPAQPTPSPSATPTLEELVDSLGPSDLQAFITLLKANFTDPDAITDTELSRATVEGLLVRLPRGITLLAGKENIAAGVPGAFYSELINGRTGYVRLGTLNNANLQALDKALSGFAVKKVNDLIVDLRASSATNDLSLATEFAKRFCPKGKPIFTMRKPTGHQDRVFSSDRDPAFRGLVMVLADSDTSGAAEAIAAALRFYIKALVIGQPTAGRAAEYSDLPLPNGKDLRLAVAEMVSPEGRSLFREGVKPDLPVEMSLSEKRQIFQSNSEKGMGPFIYETGRPHMSEAALLAGTNPELEAAEAAQQRRGRAPEKPPPHDPVLQRALDVVTSLEVYQKR
;
A
#
# COMPACT_ATOMS: atom_id res chain seq x y z
N MET A 1 40.16 45.97 -12.75
CA MET A 1 40.65 45.86 -14.14
C MET A 1 39.62 45.12 -14.92
N SER A 2 38.75 45.87 -15.63
CA SER A 2 38.68 46.11 -17.08
C SER A 2 38.19 44.88 -17.83
N ARG A 3 37.18 44.88 -18.64
CA ARG A 3 36.31 45.74 -19.50
C ARG A 3 35.31 44.77 -20.12
N LEU A 4 34.02 44.99 -20.12
CA LEU A 4 33.19 45.76 -21.08
C LEU A 4 33.41 45.33 -22.55
N LEU A 5 32.36 44.83 -23.23
CA LEU A 5 31.91 45.38 -24.48
C LEU A 5 30.55 44.81 -24.94
N LEU A 6 29.63 45.74 -25.16
CA LEU A 6 28.39 45.76 -25.91
C LEU A 6 28.61 45.53 -27.39
N ALA A 7 27.64 44.99 -28.14
CA ALA A 7 27.30 45.39 -29.47
C ALA A 7 25.87 45.03 -29.85
N THR A 8 25.06 46.04 -29.94
CA THR A 8 23.78 46.23 -30.66
C THR A 8 23.98 46.23 -32.16
N PHE A 9 23.07 45.68 -32.95
CA PHE A 9 22.76 46.16 -34.29
C PHE A 9 21.29 45.98 -34.64
N LEU A 10 20.64 47.13 -34.85
CA LEU A 10 19.37 47.39 -35.49
C LEU A 10 19.65 47.69 -36.98
N ILE A 11 18.82 47.29 -37.92
CA ILE A 11 18.51 48.05 -39.15
C ILE A 11 17.17 47.60 -39.74
N SER A 12 16.45 48.63 -40.15
CA SER A 12 15.08 48.73 -40.62
C SER A 12 14.95 48.72 -42.15
N ALA A 13 13.70 48.58 -42.61
CA ALA A 13 13.01 49.20 -43.74
C ALA A 13 13.30 48.60 -45.16
N LEU A 14 12.40 48.58 -46.10
CA LEU A 14 11.33 49.47 -46.60
C LEU A 14 10.66 48.83 -47.84
N ALA A 15 9.45 49.18 -48.07
CA ALA A 15 8.48 48.84 -49.08
C ALA A 15 8.89 48.93 -50.57
N ALA A 16 8.11 48.30 -51.47
CA ALA A 16 7.49 48.95 -52.63
C ALA A 16 6.47 48.04 -53.36
N ASN A 17 5.33 48.61 -53.66
CA ASN A 17 4.26 48.19 -54.55
C ASN A 17 4.73 48.04 -56.01
N LEU A 18 4.09 47.14 -56.79
CA LEU A 18 3.52 47.52 -58.08
C LEU A 18 2.48 46.50 -58.57
N ALA A 19 1.42 47.04 -59.14
CA ALA A 19 0.24 46.40 -59.67
C ALA A 19 0.45 45.71 -61.03
N GLY A 20 -0.44 44.75 -61.39
CA GLY A 20 -0.51 44.19 -62.73
C GLY A 20 -1.70 43.22 -62.87
N GLN A 21 -2.64 43.57 -63.69
CA GLN A 21 -3.99 43.09 -63.99
C GLN A 21 -4.15 41.62 -64.38
N SER A 22 -5.37 41.14 -64.14
CA SER A 22 -6.01 39.87 -64.53
C SER A 22 -6.01 39.52 -66.04
N PRO A 23 -6.30 38.26 -66.43
CA PRO A 23 -7.73 37.85 -66.52
C PRO A 23 -8.04 36.40 -66.06
N ALA A 24 -9.27 36.24 -65.61
CA ALA A 24 -9.99 34.94 -65.42
C ALA A 24 -10.45 34.37 -66.78
N PRO A 25 -11.10 33.17 -66.92
CA PRO A 25 -11.60 32.23 -65.91
C PRO A 25 -11.34 30.73 -66.23
N THR A 26 -11.52 29.83 -65.30
CA THR A 26 -12.19 28.55 -65.55
C THR A 26 -12.55 27.87 -64.21
N SER A 27 -13.82 27.57 -64.07
CA SER A 27 -14.47 26.92 -62.96
C SER A 27 -14.09 25.44 -62.85
N THR A 28 -13.65 25.02 -61.66
CA THR A 28 -13.72 23.61 -61.22
C THR A 28 -14.12 23.56 -59.75
N PRO A 29 -14.98 22.65 -59.29
CA PRO A 29 -15.68 22.74 -58.01
C PRO A 29 -14.74 22.52 -56.84
N GLN A 30 -14.66 23.48 -55.96
CA GLN A 30 -13.97 23.36 -54.68
C GLN A 30 -14.78 22.49 -53.70
N THR A 31 -14.17 21.40 -53.33
CA THR A 31 -14.56 20.61 -52.18
C THR A 31 -14.36 21.47 -50.92
N VAL A 32 -15.43 21.77 -50.22
CA VAL A 32 -15.45 22.56 -48.96
C VAL A 32 -14.73 21.76 -47.90
N ALA A 33 -13.48 22.07 -47.60
CA ALA A 33 -12.79 21.61 -46.43
C ALA A 33 -13.45 22.19 -45.18
N LYS A 34 -14.03 21.30 -44.37
CA LYS A 34 -14.62 21.62 -43.08
C LYS A 34 -13.51 22.16 -42.16
N SER A 35 -13.57 23.41 -41.77
CA SER A 35 -12.73 24.04 -40.75
C SER A 35 -12.84 23.23 -39.45
N PRO A 36 -11.75 22.93 -38.74
CA PRO A 36 -11.87 22.24 -37.45
C PRO A 36 -12.62 23.16 -36.48
N ALA A 37 -13.72 22.64 -35.94
CA ALA A 37 -14.48 23.31 -34.89
C ALA A 37 -13.55 23.56 -33.71
N GLN A 38 -13.50 24.83 -33.27
CA GLN A 38 -12.91 25.20 -31.99
C GLN A 38 -13.60 24.37 -30.89
N PRO A 39 -12.82 23.80 -29.94
CA PRO A 39 -13.45 23.13 -28.81
C PRO A 39 -14.25 24.16 -28.02
N THR A 40 -15.54 23.97 -27.94
CA THR A 40 -16.42 24.65 -26.99
C THR A 40 -15.86 24.45 -25.60
N PRO A 41 -15.69 25.48 -24.76
CA PRO A 41 -15.28 25.30 -23.38
C PRO A 41 -16.29 24.39 -22.68
N SER A 42 -15.82 23.24 -22.18
CA SER A 42 -16.61 22.40 -21.28
C SER A 42 -17.10 23.25 -20.10
N PRO A 43 -18.35 23.08 -19.65
CA PRO A 43 -18.82 23.78 -18.48
C PRO A 43 -17.87 23.50 -17.32
N SER A 44 -17.28 24.55 -16.75
CA SER A 44 -16.44 24.45 -15.56
C SER A 44 -17.20 23.68 -14.50
N ALA A 45 -16.70 22.53 -14.09
CA ALA A 45 -17.27 21.75 -13.00
C ALA A 45 -17.33 22.67 -11.75
N THR A 46 -18.46 22.72 -11.09
CA THR A 46 -18.60 23.45 -9.83
C THR A 46 -17.59 22.88 -8.85
N PRO A 47 -16.71 23.71 -8.26
CA PRO A 47 -15.70 23.23 -7.34
C PRO A 47 -16.34 22.52 -6.13
N THR A 48 -15.73 21.47 -5.68
CA THR A 48 -16.16 20.74 -4.49
C THR A 48 -15.95 21.59 -3.23
N LEU A 49 -16.63 21.25 -2.13
CA LEU A 49 -16.44 21.92 -0.85
C LEU A 49 -14.97 21.85 -0.38
N GLU A 50 -14.31 20.72 -0.61
CA GLU A 50 -12.90 20.51 -0.27
C GLU A 50 -11.99 21.46 -1.06
N GLU A 51 -12.20 21.58 -2.38
CA GLU A 51 -11.44 22.50 -3.23
C GLU A 51 -11.67 23.97 -2.83
N LEU A 52 -12.90 24.33 -2.44
CA LEU A 52 -13.19 25.68 -1.96
C LEU A 52 -12.45 25.96 -0.65
N VAL A 53 -12.48 25.05 0.31
CA VAL A 53 -11.79 25.22 1.60
C VAL A 53 -10.27 25.25 1.42
N ASP A 54 -9.71 24.40 0.55
CA ASP A 54 -8.26 24.37 0.28
C ASP A 54 -7.76 25.61 -0.47
N SER A 55 -8.66 26.35 -1.15
CA SER A 55 -8.34 27.62 -1.78
C SER A 55 -8.21 28.80 -0.81
N LEU A 56 -8.71 28.65 0.45
CA LEU A 56 -8.67 29.73 1.45
C LEU A 56 -7.27 29.88 2.05
N GLY A 57 -6.74 31.10 1.99
CA GLY A 57 -5.51 31.46 2.68
C GLY A 57 -5.73 31.71 4.19
N PRO A 58 -4.65 31.85 4.98
CA PRO A 58 -4.78 32.10 6.44
C PRO A 58 -5.63 33.33 6.79
N SER A 59 -5.54 34.40 6.00
CA SER A 59 -6.37 35.63 6.16
C SER A 59 -7.84 35.34 5.91
N ASP A 60 -8.16 34.53 4.90
CA ASP A 60 -9.53 34.21 4.53
C ASP A 60 -10.18 33.31 5.59
N LEU A 61 -9.44 32.35 6.13
CA LEU A 61 -9.89 31.52 7.24
C LEU A 61 -10.19 32.34 8.49
N GLN A 62 -9.35 33.35 8.80
CA GLN A 62 -9.60 34.25 9.92
C GLN A 62 -10.82 35.13 9.67
N ALA A 63 -10.96 35.69 8.45
CA ALA A 63 -12.12 36.46 8.05
C ALA A 63 -13.41 35.62 8.11
N PHE A 64 -13.37 34.36 7.63
CA PHE A 64 -14.49 33.43 7.69
C PHE A 64 -15.00 33.24 9.12
N ILE A 65 -14.09 32.94 10.06
CA ILE A 65 -14.46 32.79 11.49
C ILE A 65 -15.07 34.07 12.06
N THR A 66 -14.49 35.23 11.71
CA THR A 66 -14.98 36.55 12.17
C THR A 66 -16.39 36.85 11.63
N LEU A 67 -16.61 36.62 10.36
CA LEU A 67 -17.91 36.80 9.70
C LEU A 67 -18.95 35.82 10.25
N LEU A 68 -18.57 34.59 10.50
CA LEU A 68 -19.43 33.56 11.06
C LEU A 68 -19.91 33.98 12.47
N LYS A 69 -19.01 34.38 13.35
CA LYS A 69 -19.36 34.86 14.71
C LYS A 69 -20.25 36.10 14.71
N ALA A 70 -20.05 36.99 13.75
CA ALA A 70 -20.81 38.25 13.70
C ALA A 70 -22.21 38.12 13.09
N ASN A 71 -22.44 37.12 12.23
CA ASN A 71 -23.63 37.08 11.38
C ASN A 71 -24.45 35.80 11.48
N PHE A 72 -23.95 34.77 12.17
CA PHE A 72 -24.68 33.50 12.29
C PHE A 72 -25.91 33.66 13.18
N THR A 73 -27.01 33.01 12.82
CA THR A 73 -28.32 33.18 13.48
C THR A 73 -28.39 32.56 14.88
N ASP A 74 -27.45 31.65 15.19
CA ASP A 74 -27.33 31.00 16.50
C ASP A 74 -25.92 31.26 17.07
N PRO A 75 -25.71 32.37 17.83
CA PRO A 75 -24.38 32.71 18.35
C PRO A 75 -23.86 31.69 19.37
N ASP A 76 -24.73 30.97 20.05
CA ASP A 76 -24.36 29.99 21.08
C ASP A 76 -23.75 28.72 20.45
N ALA A 77 -24.06 28.45 19.19
CA ALA A 77 -23.47 27.36 18.42
C ALA A 77 -22.01 27.63 18.01
N ILE A 78 -21.51 28.90 18.14
CA ILE A 78 -20.19 29.33 17.62
C ILE A 78 -19.37 29.96 18.75
N THR A 79 -19.37 29.33 19.91
CA THR A 79 -18.48 29.74 21.00
C THR A 79 -17.03 29.37 20.72
N ASP A 80 -16.07 30.01 21.37
CA ASP A 80 -14.65 29.65 21.27
C ASP A 80 -14.38 28.19 21.64
N THR A 81 -15.17 27.66 22.59
CA THR A 81 -15.09 26.24 22.97
C THR A 81 -15.55 25.32 21.84
N GLU A 82 -16.66 25.63 21.18
CA GLU A 82 -17.17 24.82 20.05
C GLU A 82 -16.25 24.91 18.83
N LEU A 83 -15.71 26.10 18.54
CA LEU A 83 -14.71 26.26 17.48
C LEU A 83 -13.43 25.45 17.78
N SER A 84 -12.97 25.48 19.03
CA SER A 84 -11.81 24.67 19.45
C SER A 84 -12.10 23.17 19.35
N ARG A 85 -13.31 22.73 19.74
CA ARG A 85 -13.76 21.35 19.60
C ARG A 85 -13.80 20.92 18.14
N ALA A 86 -14.45 21.68 17.28
CA ALA A 86 -14.54 21.42 15.85
C ALA A 86 -13.14 21.37 15.19
N THR A 87 -12.21 22.24 15.64
CA THR A 87 -10.83 22.22 15.16
C THR A 87 -10.13 20.90 15.53
N VAL A 88 -10.26 20.46 16.80
CA VAL A 88 -9.67 19.18 17.26
C VAL A 88 -10.27 18.01 16.52
N GLU A 89 -11.59 17.96 16.36
CA GLU A 89 -12.28 16.92 15.58
C GLU A 89 -11.81 16.90 14.13
N GLY A 90 -11.73 18.06 13.50
CA GLY A 90 -11.20 18.20 12.13
C GLY A 90 -9.76 17.70 12.00
N LEU A 91 -8.88 18.01 12.95
CA LEU A 91 -7.50 17.51 12.97
C LEU A 91 -7.45 15.99 13.13
N LEU A 92 -8.27 15.41 14.02
CA LEU A 92 -8.33 13.96 14.22
C LEU A 92 -8.82 13.23 12.96
N VAL A 93 -9.79 13.82 12.24
CA VAL A 93 -10.30 13.28 10.97
C VAL A 93 -9.27 13.43 9.84
N ARG A 94 -8.60 14.58 9.74
CA ARG A 94 -7.64 14.87 8.67
C ARG A 94 -6.29 14.17 8.85
N LEU A 95 -5.92 13.84 10.09
CA LEU A 95 -4.64 13.21 10.46
C LEU A 95 -4.82 11.86 11.19
N PRO A 96 -5.63 10.93 10.69
CA PRO A 96 -6.05 9.74 11.44
C PRO A 96 -4.90 8.75 11.73
N ARG A 97 -3.78 8.87 11.01
CA ARG A 97 -2.58 8.05 11.22
C ARG A 97 -1.52 8.74 12.07
N GLY A 98 -1.61 10.08 12.20
CA GLY A 98 -0.63 10.88 12.92
C GLY A 98 -1.05 11.26 14.33
N ILE A 99 -2.36 11.34 14.60
CA ILE A 99 -2.91 11.84 15.85
C ILE A 99 -4.05 10.92 16.30
N THR A 100 -4.05 10.56 17.60
CA THR A 100 -5.16 9.79 18.20
C THR A 100 -5.36 10.27 19.64
N LEU A 101 -6.61 10.50 20.02
CA LEU A 101 -6.98 10.79 21.40
C LEU A 101 -7.34 9.48 22.11
N LEU A 102 -6.65 9.18 23.22
CA LEU A 102 -6.86 7.99 24.03
C LEU A 102 -7.66 8.35 25.29
N ALA A 103 -8.55 7.46 25.71
CA ALA A 103 -9.43 7.69 26.86
C ALA A 103 -8.73 7.57 28.24
N GLY A 104 -7.41 7.61 28.29
CA GLY A 104 -6.56 7.41 29.45
C GLY A 104 -5.55 6.29 29.17
N LYS A 105 -4.88 5.75 30.19
CA LYS A 105 -3.97 4.60 30.04
C LYS A 105 -4.74 3.33 29.65
N GLU A 106 -5.51 3.41 28.60
CA GLU A 106 -5.97 2.19 27.94
C GLU A 106 -4.72 1.52 27.36
N ASN A 107 -4.35 0.39 27.96
CA ASN A 107 -3.70 -0.64 27.18
C ASN A 107 -4.60 -0.80 25.96
N ILE A 108 -4.18 -0.22 24.82
CA ILE A 108 -4.75 -0.62 23.53
C ILE A 108 -4.68 -2.14 23.63
N ALA A 109 -5.83 -2.78 23.76
CA ALA A 109 -5.89 -4.22 23.80
C ALA A 109 -5.03 -4.67 22.61
N ALA A 110 -3.84 -5.12 22.92
CA ALA A 110 -2.98 -5.72 21.93
C ALA A 110 -3.87 -6.78 21.32
N GLY A 111 -4.35 -6.54 20.11
CA GLY A 111 -5.22 -7.49 19.43
C GLY A 111 -4.58 -8.84 19.64
N VAL A 112 -5.35 -9.89 19.81
CA VAL A 112 -4.86 -11.25 20.17
C VAL A 112 -3.49 -11.44 19.51
N PRO A 113 -2.41 -11.61 20.30
CA PRO A 113 -1.06 -11.60 19.75
C PRO A 113 -1.03 -12.56 18.58
N GLY A 114 -0.76 -12.05 17.38
CA GLY A 114 -0.70 -12.89 16.20
C GLY A 114 0.36 -13.97 16.44
N ALA A 115 -0.08 -15.21 16.54
CA ALA A 115 0.84 -16.33 16.73
C ALA A 115 1.68 -16.52 15.46
N PHE A 116 2.95 -16.88 15.65
CA PHE A 116 3.78 -17.37 14.55
C PHE A 116 3.19 -18.66 14.00
N TYR A 117 3.23 -18.82 12.69
CA TYR A 117 2.82 -20.05 12.03
C TYR A 117 3.78 -20.36 10.88
N SER A 118 4.11 -21.64 10.68
CA SER A 118 4.94 -22.06 9.55
C SER A 118 4.50 -23.42 9.02
N GLU A 119 4.54 -23.56 7.70
CA GLU A 119 4.16 -24.80 7.02
C GLU A 119 4.99 -24.94 5.72
N LEU A 120 5.16 -26.17 5.26
CA LEU A 120 5.68 -26.48 3.95
C LEU A 120 4.50 -26.82 3.04
N ILE A 121 4.09 -25.88 2.21
CA ILE A 121 2.96 -26.03 1.29
C ILE A 121 3.41 -26.86 0.08
N ASN A 122 2.60 -27.86 -0.27
CA ASN A 122 2.82 -28.79 -1.39
C ASN A 122 4.20 -29.43 -1.40
N GLY A 123 4.82 -29.58 -0.22
CA GLY A 123 6.13 -30.21 -0.05
C GLY A 123 7.32 -29.41 -0.59
N ARG A 124 7.11 -28.17 -1.10
CA ARG A 124 8.15 -27.37 -1.79
C ARG A 124 8.23 -25.91 -1.37
N THR A 125 7.11 -25.21 -1.18
CA THR A 125 7.08 -23.78 -0.85
C THR A 125 6.98 -23.59 0.65
N GLY A 126 7.96 -22.92 1.26
CA GLY A 126 7.89 -22.52 2.66
C GLY A 126 6.86 -21.40 2.85
N TYR A 127 6.06 -21.49 3.90
CA TYR A 127 5.16 -20.43 4.33
C TYR A 127 5.45 -20.08 5.77
N VAL A 128 5.61 -18.78 6.06
CA VAL A 128 5.77 -18.26 7.42
C VAL A 128 4.85 -17.06 7.61
N ARG A 129 4.03 -17.09 8.66
CA ARG A 129 3.28 -15.93 9.15
C ARG A 129 3.97 -15.43 10.40
N LEU A 130 4.53 -14.22 10.35
CA LEU A 130 5.38 -13.73 11.44
C LEU A 130 4.60 -13.45 12.73
N GLY A 131 3.33 -13.05 12.60
CA GLY A 131 2.52 -12.66 13.74
C GLY A 131 3.09 -11.44 14.45
N THR A 132 2.95 -11.38 15.77
CA THR A 132 3.53 -10.30 16.58
C THR A 132 5.05 -10.37 16.55
N LEU A 133 5.71 -9.24 16.31
CA LEU A 133 7.16 -9.15 16.27
C LEU A 133 7.73 -9.17 17.70
N ASN A 134 7.88 -10.37 18.27
CA ASN A 134 8.43 -10.64 19.60
C ASN A 134 9.52 -11.71 19.58
N ASN A 135 10.24 -11.87 20.70
CA ASN A 135 11.36 -12.83 20.78
C ASN A 135 10.94 -14.28 20.55
N ALA A 136 9.76 -14.68 21.02
CA ALA A 136 9.27 -16.06 20.83
C ALA A 136 9.01 -16.36 19.35
N ASN A 137 8.35 -15.42 18.63
CA ASN A 137 8.09 -15.56 17.20
C ASN A 137 9.39 -15.45 16.38
N LEU A 138 10.38 -14.66 16.83
CA LEU A 138 11.69 -14.60 16.19
C LEU A 138 12.44 -15.96 16.28
N GLN A 139 12.43 -16.57 17.45
CA GLN A 139 13.02 -17.91 17.62
C GLN A 139 12.29 -18.97 16.79
N ALA A 140 10.97 -18.88 16.72
CA ALA A 140 10.16 -19.75 15.86
C ALA A 140 10.48 -19.57 14.37
N LEU A 141 10.71 -18.32 13.93
CA LEU A 141 11.18 -18.02 12.57
C LEU A 141 12.54 -18.66 12.29
N ASP A 142 13.51 -18.50 13.19
CA ASP A 142 14.84 -19.10 13.04
C ASP A 142 14.77 -20.64 12.93
N LYS A 143 13.92 -21.28 13.74
CA LYS A 143 13.68 -22.72 13.67
C LYS A 143 13.03 -23.12 12.34
N ALA A 144 12.04 -22.37 11.87
CA ALA A 144 11.37 -22.65 10.60
C ALA A 144 12.35 -22.53 9.41
N LEU A 145 13.13 -21.45 9.35
CA LEU A 145 14.12 -21.23 8.29
C LEU A 145 15.19 -22.33 8.28
N SER A 146 15.66 -22.75 9.46
CA SER A 146 16.59 -23.89 9.58
C SER A 146 15.97 -25.19 9.07
N GLY A 147 14.70 -25.45 9.38
CA GLY A 147 13.96 -26.60 8.86
C GLY A 147 13.77 -26.57 7.35
N PHE A 148 13.52 -25.40 6.78
CA PHE A 148 13.41 -25.20 5.34
C PHE A 148 14.77 -25.40 4.65
N ALA A 149 15.86 -24.92 5.23
CA ALA A 149 17.21 -25.13 4.70
C ALA A 149 17.56 -26.64 4.59
N VAL A 150 17.25 -27.45 5.63
CA VAL A 150 17.44 -28.91 5.60
C VAL A 150 16.64 -29.56 4.47
N LYS A 151 15.42 -29.06 4.20
CA LYS A 151 14.55 -29.55 3.13
C LYS A 151 14.86 -28.95 1.76
N LYS A 152 15.89 -28.09 1.66
CA LYS A 152 16.30 -27.39 0.43
C LYS A 152 15.17 -26.58 -0.22
N VAL A 153 14.37 -25.90 0.62
CA VAL A 153 13.30 -25.03 0.16
C VAL A 153 13.90 -23.78 -0.48
N ASN A 154 13.52 -23.48 -1.73
CA ASN A 154 14.01 -22.34 -2.49
C ASN A 154 13.01 -21.18 -2.57
N ASP A 155 11.73 -21.44 -2.28
CA ASP A 155 10.65 -20.47 -2.39
C ASP A 155 9.98 -20.28 -1.04
N LEU A 156 9.85 -19.03 -0.60
CA LEU A 156 9.29 -18.67 0.71
C LEU A 156 8.21 -17.60 0.57
N ILE A 157 7.10 -17.82 1.22
CA ILE A 157 6.05 -16.83 1.39
C ILE A 157 6.11 -16.30 2.82
N VAL A 158 6.34 -15.00 2.96
CA VAL A 158 6.38 -14.27 4.24
C VAL A 158 5.07 -13.52 4.39
N ASP A 159 4.20 -13.98 5.28
CA ASP A 159 2.89 -13.40 5.53
C ASP A 159 2.96 -12.39 6.68
N LEU A 160 2.75 -11.12 6.35
CA LEU A 160 2.74 -10.00 7.29
C LEU A 160 1.32 -9.56 7.69
N ARG A 161 0.28 -10.20 7.17
CA ARG A 161 -1.14 -9.81 7.37
C ARG A 161 -1.64 -9.92 8.82
N ALA A 162 -0.84 -10.53 9.71
CA ALA A 162 -1.10 -10.56 11.16
C ALA A 162 -0.01 -9.83 11.95
N SER A 163 0.82 -9.02 11.29
CA SER A 163 1.95 -8.33 11.90
C SER A 163 1.62 -6.85 12.09
N SER A 164 1.30 -6.50 13.33
CA SER A 164 0.98 -5.14 13.74
C SER A 164 2.21 -4.40 14.28
N ALA A 165 2.04 -3.10 14.50
CA ALA A 165 3.06 -2.23 15.07
C ALA A 165 3.63 -2.79 16.39
N THR A 166 4.96 -2.68 16.55
CA THR A 166 5.66 -2.93 17.80
C THR A 166 6.43 -1.69 18.21
N ASN A 167 6.60 -1.49 19.51
CA ASN A 167 7.42 -0.41 20.04
C ASN A 167 8.92 -0.78 20.06
N ASP A 168 9.25 -2.06 19.95
CA ASP A 168 10.63 -2.52 19.88
C ASP A 168 11.12 -2.61 18.43
N LEU A 169 11.63 -1.50 17.94
CA LEU A 169 12.15 -1.38 16.57
C LEU A 169 13.43 -2.21 16.36
N SER A 170 14.24 -2.39 17.41
CA SER A 170 15.43 -3.23 17.34
C SER A 170 15.07 -4.67 17.10
N LEU A 171 14.08 -5.17 17.84
CA LEU A 171 13.57 -6.53 17.67
C LEU A 171 12.90 -6.73 16.32
N ALA A 172 12.11 -5.75 15.85
CA ALA A 172 11.52 -5.79 14.51
C ALA A 172 12.60 -5.87 13.41
N THR A 173 13.71 -5.15 13.61
CA THR A 173 14.87 -5.20 12.71
C THR A 173 15.47 -6.60 12.63
N GLU A 174 15.49 -7.33 13.74
CA GLU A 174 15.97 -8.71 13.77
C GLU A 174 15.21 -9.64 12.82
N PHE A 175 13.90 -9.48 12.66
CA PHE A 175 13.13 -10.25 11.67
C PHE A 175 13.62 -9.98 10.24
N ALA A 176 13.81 -8.73 9.87
CA ALA A 176 14.29 -8.35 8.54
C ALA A 176 15.72 -8.83 8.25
N LYS A 177 16.59 -8.89 9.27
CA LYS A 177 17.98 -9.36 9.14
C LYS A 177 18.08 -10.81 8.64
N ARG A 178 17.01 -11.62 8.77
CA ARG A 178 16.98 -13.00 8.25
C ARG A 178 16.95 -13.07 6.74
N PHE A 179 16.62 -11.96 6.09
CA PHE A 179 16.42 -11.85 4.65
C PHE A 179 17.32 -10.80 3.99
N CYS A 180 17.65 -9.73 4.71
CA CYS A 180 18.37 -8.58 4.16
C CYS A 180 19.89 -8.78 4.19
N PRO A 181 20.62 -8.25 3.18
CA PRO A 181 22.07 -8.35 3.12
C PRO A 181 22.75 -7.65 4.31
N LYS A 182 23.87 -8.23 4.77
CA LYS A 182 24.72 -7.65 5.81
C LYS A 182 25.21 -6.25 5.41
N GLY A 183 25.31 -5.34 6.39
CA GLY A 183 25.81 -3.96 6.23
C GLY A 183 24.84 -3.02 5.53
N LYS A 184 23.62 -3.43 5.24
CA LYS A 184 22.60 -2.61 4.56
C LYS A 184 21.57 -2.06 5.53
N PRO A 185 21.14 -0.78 5.38
CA PRO A 185 20.06 -0.21 6.19
C PRO A 185 18.72 -0.88 5.88
N ILE A 186 17.97 -1.27 6.89
CA ILE A 186 16.65 -1.87 6.75
C ILE A 186 15.58 -0.78 6.70
N PHE A 187 15.69 0.19 7.60
CA PHE A 187 14.93 1.44 7.59
C PHE A 187 15.67 2.51 8.41
N THR A 188 15.24 3.74 8.22
CA THR A 188 15.74 4.90 8.98
C THR A 188 14.58 5.56 9.70
N MET A 189 14.74 5.83 10.99
CA MET A 189 13.81 6.68 11.74
C MET A 189 14.20 8.12 11.56
N ARG A 190 13.34 8.91 10.95
CA ARG A 190 13.54 10.34 10.67
C ARG A 190 12.65 11.18 11.57
N LYS A 191 13.23 12.18 12.24
CA LYS A 191 12.50 13.19 13.01
C LYS A 191 12.43 14.51 12.23
N PRO A 192 11.26 15.19 12.15
CA PRO A 192 11.13 16.44 11.39
C PRO A 192 12.00 17.58 11.90
N THR A 193 12.37 17.57 13.18
CA THR A 193 12.98 18.70 13.88
C THR A 193 14.51 18.57 14.04
N GLY A 194 15.24 18.17 12.98
CA GLY A 194 16.70 18.30 12.90
C GLY A 194 17.53 17.45 13.89
N HIS A 195 16.94 16.45 14.50
CA HIS A 195 17.65 15.46 15.30
C HIS A 195 18.28 14.41 14.40
N GLN A 196 19.36 13.78 14.87
CA GLN A 196 20.04 12.74 14.11
C GLN A 196 19.08 11.59 13.78
N ASP A 197 19.05 11.22 12.50
CA ASP A 197 18.33 10.04 12.04
C ASP A 197 18.92 8.78 12.69
N ARG A 198 18.05 7.85 13.11
CA ARG A 198 18.46 6.54 13.62
C ARG A 198 18.36 5.50 12.52
N VAL A 199 19.50 4.95 12.09
CA VAL A 199 19.56 3.94 11.04
C VAL A 199 19.57 2.55 11.67
N PHE A 200 18.63 1.70 11.25
CA PHE A 200 18.55 0.30 11.62
C PHE A 200 19.08 -0.55 10.47
N SER A 201 20.19 -1.26 10.71
CA SER A 201 20.92 -1.99 9.67
C SER A 201 21.05 -3.47 9.97
N SER A 202 21.26 -4.28 8.92
CA SER A 202 21.60 -5.69 9.07
C SER A 202 23.09 -5.85 9.40
N ASP A 203 23.39 -6.59 10.48
CA ASP A 203 24.75 -6.91 10.93
C ASP A 203 25.17 -8.35 10.62
N ARG A 204 24.27 -9.12 9.99
CA ARG A 204 24.44 -10.54 9.70
C ARG A 204 24.08 -10.88 8.25
N ASP A 205 24.59 -12.03 7.80
CA ASP A 205 24.15 -12.58 6.52
C ASP A 205 22.73 -13.12 6.61
N PRO A 206 21.97 -13.06 5.49
CA PRO A 206 20.60 -13.57 5.45
C PRO A 206 20.57 -15.09 5.68
N ALA A 207 19.60 -15.54 6.47
CA ALA A 207 19.36 -16.94 6.73
C ALA A 207 18.63 -17.65 5.57
N PHE A 208 17.91 -16.87 4.73
CA PHE A 208 17.23 -17.38 3.54
C PHE A 208 17.65 -16.56 2.32
N ARG A 209 17.96 -17.23 1.20
CA ARG A 209 18.48 -16.61 -0.05
C ARG A 209 17.68 -16.97 -1.30
N GLY A 210 16.58 -17.69 -1.14
CA GLY A 210 15.71 -18.08 -2.25
C GLY A 210 14.74 -16.98 -2.69
N LEU A 211 13.78 -17.36 -3.51
CA LEU A 211 12.68 -16.49 -3.93
C LEU A 211 11.77 -16.18 -2.74
N VAL A 212 11.43 -14.93 -2.55
CA VAL A 212 10.53 -14.50 -1.47
C VAL A 212 9.33 -13.75 -2.03
N MET A 213 8.13 -14.14 -1.59
CA MET A 213 6.89 -13.38 -1.74
C MET A 213 6.47 -12.81 -0.40
N VAL A 214 5.91 -11.62 -0.37
CA VAL A 214 5.39 -10.97 0.84
C VAL A 214 3.89 -10.80 0.72
N LEU A 215 3.13 -11.29 1.70
CA LEU A 215 1.69 -11.03 1.78
C LEU A 215 1.44 -9.89 2.76
N ALA A 216 0.66 -8.90 2.33
CA ALA A 216 0.36 -7.72 3.11
C ALA A 216 -1.11 -7.29 2.96
N ASP A 217 -1.63 -6.60 3.96
CA ASP A 217 -2.94 -5.98 3.95
C ASP A 217 -3.00 -4.78 4.92
N SER A 218 -4.19 -4.23 5.14
CA SER A 218 -4.41 -3.07 6.01
C SER A 218 -4.10 -3.32 7.50
N ASP A 219 -3.96 -4.58 7.95
CA ASP A 219 -3.51 -4.91 9.30
C ASP A 219 -1.97 -4.96 9.42
N THR A 220 -1.26 -5.03 8.28
CA THR A 220 0.20 -4.89 8.24
C THR A 220 0.58 -3.45 8.57
N SER A 221 1.22 -3.22 9.73
CA SER A 221 1.45 -1.85 10.22
C SER A 221 2.80 -1.67 10.93
N GLY A 222 3.26 -0.42 10.96
CA GLY A 222 4.48 -0.03 11.68
C GLY A 222 5.74 -0.69 11.12
N ALA A 223 6.50 -1.36 11.99
CA ALA A 223 7.76 -2.00 11.58
C ALA A 223 7.58 -3.14 10.56
N ALA A 224 6.39 -3.77 10.50
CA ALA A 224 6.09 -4.76 9.47
C ALA A 224 6.06 -4.15 8.05
N GLU A 225 5.64 -2.89 7.93
CA GLU A 225 5.72 -2.14 6.68
C GLU A 225 7.17 -1.90 6.25
N ALA A 226 8.05 -1.60 7.22
CA ALA A 226 9.48 -1.44 6.96
C ALA A 226 10.14 -2.77 6.54
N ILE A 227 9.72 -3.90 7.12
CA ILE A 227 10.15 -5.25 6.70
C ILE A 227 9.73 -5.49 5.25
N ALA A 228 8.46 -5.27 4.90
CA ALA A 228 7.95 -5.45 3.53
C ALA A 228 8.74 -4.60 2.52
N ALA A 229 8.97 -3.32 2.83
CA ALA A 229 9.73 -2.40 1.98
C ALA A 229 11.19 -2.86 1.81
N ALA A 230 11.85 -3.31 2.88
CA ALA A 230 13.23 -3.77 2.82
C ALA A 230 13.38 -5.06 1.99
N LEU A 231 12.48 -6.03 2.16
CA LEU A 231 12.48 -7.27 1.37
C LEU A 231 12.25 -6.96 -0.13
N ARG A 232 11.28 -6.09 -0.43
CA ARG A 232 11.02 -5.62 -1.79
C ARG A 232 12.26 -4.98 -2.43
N PHE A 233 12.95 -4.12 -1.68
CA PHE A 233 14.10 -3.39 -2.19
C PHE A 233 15.32 -4.28 -2.42
N TYR A 234 15.74 -5.06 -1.39
CA TYR A 234 16.99 -5.80 -1.43
C TYR A 234 16.92 -7.12 -2.18
N ILE A 235 15.87 -7.88 -1.99
CA ILE A 235 15.75 -9.23 -2.55
C ILE A 235 14.67 -9.34 -3.62
N LYS A 236 14.12 -8.18 -4.05
CA LYS A 236 13.09 -8.09 -5.10
C LYS A 236 11.86 -8.94 -4.80
N ALA A 237 11.52 -9.08 -3.52
CA ALA A 237 10.32 -9.77 -3.10
C ALA A 237 9.09 -9.04 -3.67
N LEU A 238 8.16 -9.79 -4.27
CA LEU A 238 6.87 -9.24 -4.71
C LEU A 238 5.93 -9.11 -3.52
N VAL A 239 5.32 -7.95 -3.36
CA VAL A 239 4.29 -7.69 -2.36
C VAL A 239 2.92 -7.96 -2.99
N ILE A 240 2.15 -8.86 -2.38
CA ILE A 240 0.86 -9.34 -2.88
C ILE A 240 -0.21 -9.07 -1.83
N GLY A 241 -1.38 -8.60 -2.25
CA GLY A 241 -2.53 -8.34 -1.40
C GLY A 241 -3.03 -6.91 -1.45
N GLN A 242 -3.16 -6.25 -0.32
CA GLN A 242 -3.70 -4.90 -0.20
C GLN A 242 -2.66 -3.91 0.34
N PRO A 243 -2.86 -2.60 0.16
CA PRO A 243 -2.00 -1.58 0.75
C PRO A 243 -1.92 -1.74 2.28
N THR A 244 -0.73 -1.53 2.83
CA THR A 244 -0.52 -1.59 4.27
C THR A 244 -1.11 -0.38 5.00
N ALA A 245 -1.12 -0.40 6.34
CA ALA A 245 -1.78 0.60 7.16
C ALA A 245 -1.26 2.05 6.99
N GLY A 246 0.00 2.24 6.57
CA GLY A 246 0.65 3.55 6.52
C GLY A 246 0.88 4.13 7.93
N ARG A 247 1.15 3.28 8.91
CA ARG A 247 1.42 3.63 10.31
C ARG A 247 2.87 3.39 10.71
N ALA A 248 3.78 3.42 9.75
CA ALA A 248 5.21 3.25 9.96
C ALA A 248 5.83 4.50 10.60
N ALA A 249 5.57 4.70 11.89
CA ALA A 249 6.02 5.82 12.69
C ALA A 249 6.33 5.39 14.14
N GLU A 250 7.13 6.21 14.83
CA GLU A 250 7.27 6.16 16.28
C GLU A 250 6.19 7.06 16.89
N TYR A 251 5.45 6.54 17.85
CA TYR A 251 4.39 7.29 18.53
C TYR A 251 4.79 7.62 19.95
N SER A 252 4.40 8.81 20.41
CA SER A 252 4.54 9.26 21.79
C SER A 252 3.18 9.61 22.36
N ASP A 253 2.92 9.15 23.58
CA ASP A 253 1.70 9.46 24.32
C ASP A 253 1.98 10.63 25.28
N LEU A 254 1.28 11.74 25.06
CA LEU A 254 1.40 12.97 25.84
C LEU A 254 0.16 13.16 26.71
N PRO A 255 0.31 13.25 28.04
CA PRO A 255 -0.83 13.40 28.92
C PRO A 255 -1.48 14.77 28.77
N LEU A 256 -2.82 14.79 28.73
CA LEU A 256 -3.63 16.00 28.76
C LEU A 256 -4.13 16.29 30.17
N PRO A 257 -4.42 17.56 30.50
CA PRO A 257 -4.88 17.96 31.85
C PRO A 257 -6.14 17.24 32.32
N ASN A 258 -6.97 16.75 31.40
CA ASN A 258 -8.22 16.03 31.69
C ASN A 258 -8.04 14.51 31.93
N GLY A 259 -6.80 14.02 32.04
CA GLY A 259 -6.47 12.60 32.25
C GLY A 259 -6.55 11.72 31.01
N LYS A 260 -6.78 12.32 29.84
CA LYS A 260 -6.66 11.64 28.53
C LYS A 260 -5.23 11.76 28.02
N ASP A 261 -4.84 10.88 27.10
CA ASP A 261 -3.55 10.93 26.43
C ASP A 261 -3.73 11.28 24.96
N LEU A 262 -2.86 12.17 24.48
CA LEU A 262 -2.73 12.48 23.06
C LEU A 262 -1.58 11.68 22.47
N ARG A 263 -1.87 10.72 21.60
CA ARG A 263 -0.87 9.95 20.85
C ARG A 263 -0.51 10.68 19.59
N LEU A 264 0.79 10.96 19.41
CA LEU A 264 1.34 11.64 18.26
C LEU A 264 2.40 10.78 17.56
N ALA A 265 2.40 10.78 16.23
CA ALA A 265 3.55 10.32 15.45
C ALA A 265 4.68 11.34 15.56
N VAL A 266 5.79 10.97 16.20
CA VAL A 266 6.93 11.87 16.48
C VAL A 266 8.15 11.62 15.61
N ALA A 267 8.21 10.48 14.91
CA ALA A 267 9.21 10.17 13.91
C ALA A 267 8.61 9.20 12.87
N GLU A 268 9.05 9.32 11.63
CA GLU A 268 8.61 8.47 10.53
C GLU A 268 9.65 7.41 10.18
N MET A 269 9.20 6.25 9.70
CA MET A 269 10.07 5.24 9.11
C MET A 269 10.25 5.52 7.63
N VAL A 270 11.51 5.56 7.22
CA VAL A 270 11.92 5.76 5.83
C VAL A 270 12.50 4.46 5.30
N SER A 271 12.02 4.03 4.13
CA SER A 271 12.48 2.81 3.46
C SER A 271 13.93 2.92 2.99
N PRO A 272 14.60 1.83 2.63
CA PRO A 272 15.94 1.87 2.04
C PRO A 272 16.04 2.70 0.76
N GLU A 273 14.93 2.93 0.08
CA GLU A 273 14.84 3.81 -1.11
C GLU A 273 14.77 5.30 -0.76
N GLY A 274 14.71 5.66 0.52
CA GLY A 274 14.56 7.04 0.99
C GLY A 274 13.11 7.55 0.98
N ARG A 275 12.11 6.69 0.77
CA ARG A 275 10.69 7.04 0.79
C ARG A 275 10.10 6.90 2.18
N SER A 276 9.30 7.86 2.61
CA SER A 276 8.50 7.74 3.81
C SER A 276 7.47 6.61 3.66
N LEU A 277 7.38 5.77 4.68
CA LEU A 277 6.35 4.73 4.80
C LEU A 277 5.15 5.23 5.63
N PHE A 278 5.31 6.36 6.31
CA PHE A 278 4.25 6.98 7.08
C PHE A 278 3.20 7.59 6.16
N ARG A 279 1.93 7.37 6.43
CA ARG A 279 0.72 7.72 5.68
C ARG A 279 0.48 6.87 4.43
N GLU A 280 1.47 6.62 3.60
CA GLU A 280 1.26 5.89 2.33
C GLU A 280 1.34 4.38 2.50
N GLY A 281 2.19 3.90 3.41
CA GLY A 281 2.46 2.48 3.56
C GLY A 281 3.20 1.88 2.38
N VAL A 282 3.08 0.57 2.24
CA VAL A 282 3.60 -0.20 1.09
C VAL A 282 2.43 -0.58 0.20
N LYS A 283 2.47 -0.18 -1.06
CA LYS A 283 1.48 -0.59 -2.07
C LYS A 283 1.89 -1.95 -2.64
N PRO A 284 0.95 -2.89 -2.81
CA PRO A 284 1.27 -4.19 -3.39
C PRO A 284 1.67 -4.08 -4.87
N ASP A 285 2.56 -4.95 -5.30
CA ASP A 285 2.92 -5.13 -6.71
C ASP A 285 1.82 -5.89 -7.47
N LEU A 286 1.17 -6.82 -6.77
CA LEU A 286 0.03 -7.58 -7.25
C LEU A 286 -1.16 -7.38 -6.30
N PRO A 287 -2.09 -6.47 -6.62
CA PRO A 287 -3.25 -6.23 -5.79
C PRO A 287 -4.21 -7.43 -5.81
N VAL A 288 -4.59 -7.90 -4.65
CA VAL A 288 -5.58 -8.97 -4.43
C VAL A 288 -6.40 -8.60 -3.21
N GLU A 289 -7.71 -8.52 -3.38
CA GLU A 289 -8.62 -8.20 -2.30
C GLU A 289 -8.99 -9.43 -1.49
N MET A 290 -9.08 -9.26 -0.18
CA MET A 290 -9.58 -10.25 0.76
C MET A 290 -10.24 -9.52 1.94
N SER A 291 -11.39 -10.01 2.40
CA SER A 291 -12.03 -9.44 3.57
C SER A 291 -11.28 -9.79 4.86
N LEU A 292 -11.22 -8.85 5.80
CA LEU A 292 -10.59 -9.09 7.12
C LEU A 292 -11.31 -10.21 7.89
N SER A 293 -12.62 -10.38 7.69
CA SER A 293 -13.41 -11.44 8.33
C SER A 293 -13.01 -12.84 7.84
N GLU A 294 -12.85 -13.00 6.53
CA GLU A 294 -12.40 -14.27 5.93
C GLU A 294 -10.97 -14.59 6.35
N LYS A 295 -10.07 -13.61 6.31
CA LYS A 295 -8.70 -13.77 6.82
C LYS A 295 -8.68 -14.28 8.25
N ARG A 296 -9.44 -13.63 9.15
CA ARG A 296 -9.51 -14.03 10.57
C ARG A 296 -10.04 -15.46 10.73
N GLN A 297 -11.07 -15.82 10.00
CA GLN A 297 -11.63 -17.18 10.01
C GLN A 297 -10.60 -18.21 9.58
N ILE A 298 -9.84 -17.95 8.51
CA ILE A 298 -8.77 -18.84 8.04
C ILE A 298 -7.67 -18.94 9.08
N PHE A 299 -7.22 -17.81 9.64
CA PHE A 299 -6.13 -17.78 10.62
C PHE A 299 -6.49 -18.42 11.96
N GLN A 300 -7.75 -18.51 12.31
CA GLN A 300 -8.24 -19.28 13.45
C GLN A 300 -8.26 -20.79 13.16
N SER A 301 -8.61 -21.17 11.94
CA SER A 301 -8.79 -22.57 11.56
C SER A 301 -7.49 -23.28 11.12
N ASN A 302 -6.48 -22.52 10.70
CA ASN A 302 -5.27 -23.11 10.09
C ASN A 302 -4.35 -23.82 11.09
N SER A 303 -4.45 -23.53 12.39
CA SER A 303 -3.66 -24.22 13.41
C SER A 303 -3.96 -25.73 13.48
N GLU A 304 -5.19 -26.12 13.14
CA GLU A 304 -5.63 -27.52 13.15
C GLU A 304 -5.59 -28.16 11.76
N LYS A 305 -5.91 -27.36 10.71
CA LYS A 305 -6.16 -27.88 9.36
C LYS A 305 -5.00 -27.64 8.38
N GLY A 306 -4.01 -26.83 8.76
CA GLY A 306 -3.03 -26.32 7.82
C GLY A 306 -3.59 -25.25 6.87
N MET A 307 -2.78 -24.77 5.93
CA MET A 307 -3.19 -23.82 4.89
C MET A 307 -3.75 -24.50 3.64
N GLY A 308 -3.45 -25.78 3.44
CA GLY A 308 -3.87 -26.54 2.25
C GLY A 308 -5.37 -26.45 1.90
N PRO A 309 -6.30 -26.60 2.85
CA PRO A 309 -7.74 -26.52 2.57
C PRO A 309 -8.23 -25.15 2.09
N PHE A 310 -7.45 -24.10 2.30
CA PHE A 310 -7.79 -22.72 1.90
C PHE A 310 -7.19 -22.30 0.55
N ILE A 311 -6.52 -23.21 -0.14
CA ILE A 311 -5.91 -23.03 -1.45
C ILE A 311 -6.54 -24.03 -2.44
N TYR A 312 -6.84 -23.57 -3.65
CA TYR A 312 -7.50 -24.41 -4.67
C TYR A 312 -6.48 -25.14 -5.59
N GLU A 313 -5.47 -25.80 -5.06
CA GLU A 313 -4.56 -26.57 -5.93
C GLU A 313 -5.11 -27.94 -6.36
N THR A 314 -6.04 -28.50 -5.59
CA THR A 314 -6.59 -29.85 -5.85
C THR A 314 -7.98 -29.87 -6.47
N GLY A 315 -8.60 -28.72 -6.69
CA GLY A 315 -10.00 -28.63 -7.08
C GLY A 315 -10.32 -27.93 -8.39
N ARG A 316 -9.33 -27.33 -9.07
CA ARG A 316 -9.58 -26.83 -10.42
C ARG A 316 -9.52 -27.97 -11.41
N PRO A 317 -10.60 -28.22 -12.14
CA PRO A 317 -10.54 -29.13 -13.28
C PRO A 317 -9.56 -28.54 -14.29
N HIS A 318 -8.38 -29.13 -14.40
CA HIS A 318 -7.37 -28.75 -15.40
C HIS A 318 -7.57 -29.56 -16.67
N MET A 319 -7.48 -28.92 -17.82
CA MET A 319 -7.33 -29.59 -19.09
C MET A 319 -6.02 -30.41 -19.03
N SER A 320 -6.13 -31.68 -18.69
CA SER A 320 -5.00 -32.62 -18.69
C SER A 320 -4.83 -33.22 -20.10
N GLU A 321 -3.63 -33.73 -20.41
CA GLU A 321 -3.40 -34.44 -21.66
C GLU A 321 -4.33 -35.66 -21.81
N ALA A 322 -4.66 -36.29 -20.69
CA ALA A 322 -5.66 -37.38 -20.65
C ALA A 322 -7.08 -36.89 -20.96
N ALA A 323 -7.49 -35.71 -20.51
CA ALA A 323 -8.78 -35.11 -20.84
C ALA A 323 -8.87 -34.69 -22.30
N LEU A 324 -7.75 -34.18 -22.87
CA LEU A 324 -7.63 -33.87 -24.30
C LEU A 324 -7.79 -35.16 -25.15
N LEU A 325 -7.15 -36.25 -24.78
CA LEU A 325 -7.24 -37.54 -25.47
C LEU A 325 -8.63 -38.17 -25.32
N ALA A 326 -9.29 -37.95 -24.16
CA ALA A 326 -10.64 -38.43 -23.92
C ALA A 326 -11.75 -37.55 -24.55
N GLY A 327 -11.38 -36.39 -25.12
CA GLY A 327 -12.34 -35.43 -25.68
C GLY A 327 -13.27 -34.80 -24.64
N THR A 328 -12.90 -34.88 -23.37
CA THR A 328 -13.67 -34.29 -22.24
C THR A 328 -13.11 -32.93 -21.87
N ASN A 329 -14.01 -31.98 -21.52
CA ASN A 329 -13.60 -30.70 -20.99
C ASN A 329 -13.98 -30.61 -19.50
N PRO A 330 -13.01 -30.83 -18.57
CA PRO A 330 -13.28 -30.84 -17.15
C PRO A 330 -13.85 -29.51 -16.62
N GLU A 331 -13.55 -28.39 -17.28
CA GLU A 331 -14.10 -27.07 -16.93
C GLU A 331 -15.59 -26.95 -17.28
N LEU A 332 -15.99 -27.50 -18.43
CA LEU A 332 -17.39 -27.56 -18.84
C LEU A 332 -18.20 -28.50 -17.94
N GLU A 333 -17.68 -29.68 -17.63
CA GLU A 333 -18.31 -30.63 -16.72
C GLU A 333 -18.46 -30.04 -15.29
N ALA A 334 -17.47 -29.31 -14.80
CA ALA A 334 -17.57 -28.62 -13.52
C ALA A 334 -18.57 -27.45 -13.55
N ALA A 335 -18.68 -26.74 -14.66
CA ALA A 335 -19.65 -25.66 -14.84
C ALA A 335 -21.08 -26.20 -14.94
N GLU A 336 -21.31 -27.31 -15.64
CA GLU A 336 -22.60 -28.01 -15.72
C GLU A 336 -23.01 -28.59 -14.37
N ALA A 337 -22.10 -29.22 -13.64
CA ALA A 337 -22.33 -29.70 -12.28
C ALA A 337 -22.67 -28.55 -11.30
N ALA A 338 -22.05 -27.39 -11.46
CA ALA A 338 -22.35 -26.19 -10.69
C ALA A 338 -23.73 -25.62 -11.05
N GLN A 339 -24.15 -25.69 -12.33
CA GLN A 339 -25.51 -25.30 -12.76
C GLN A 339 -26.58 -26.24 -12.24
N GLN A 340 -26.36 -27.55 -12.23
CA GLN A 340 -27.28 -28.54 -11.68
C GLN A 340 -27.48 -28.43 -10.16
N ARG A 341 -26.48 -27.88 -9.44
CA ARG A 341 -26.56 -27.59 -7.99
C ARG A 341 -27.35 -26.32 -7.65
N ARG A 342 -27.73 -25.49 -8.62
CA ARG A 342 -28.46 -24.23 -8.41
C ARG A 342 -29.88 -24.37 -7.82
N GLY A 343 -30.38 -25.58 -7.63
CA GLY A 343 -31.66 -25.85 -6.94
C GLY A 343 -31.54 -26.13 -5.44
N ARG A 344 -30.31 -26.23 -4.87
CA ARG A 344 -30.09 -26.37 -3.43
C ARG A 344 -29.68 -25.00 -2.87
N ALA A 345 -30.19 -24.67 -1.66
CA ALA A 345 -29.74 -23.45 -0.97
C ALA A 345 -28.21 -23.35 -1.03
N PRO A 346 -27.64 -22.19 -1.40
CA PRO A 346 -26.21 -22.07 -1.62
C PRO A 346 -25.49 -22.40 -0.31
N GLU A 347 -24.88 -23.58 -0.28
CA GLU A 347 -23.92 -23.91 0.76
C GLU A 347 -22.83 -22.86 0.68
N LYS A 348 -22.59 -22.13 1.78
CA LYS A 348 -21.58 -21.07 1.82
C LYS A 348 -20.25 -21.68 1.37
N PRO A 349 -19.62 -21.16 0.30
CA PRO A 349 -18.38 -21.74 -0.18
C PRO A 349 -17.36 -21.79 0.96
N PRO A 350 -16.52 -22.83 1.04
CA PRO A 350 -15.48 -22.90 2.06
C PRO A 350 -14.61 -21.64 2.00
N PRO A 351 -14.13 -21.14 3.14
CA PRO A 351 -13.26 -19.98 3.16
C PRO A 351 -12.02 -20.26 2.30
N HIS A 352 -11.64 -19.26 1.49
CA HIS A 352 -10.53 -19.35 0.55
C HIS A 352 -9.59 -18.16 0.75
N ASP A 353 -8.27 -18.38 0.65
CA ASP A 353 -7.25 -17.34 0.70
C ASP A 353 -6.74 -16.99 -0.70
N PRO A 354 -7.37 -16.01 -1.37
CA PRO A 354 -6.98 -15.62 -2.73
C PRO A 354 -5.59 -14.97 -2.79
N VAL A 355 -5.15 -14.37 -1.68
CA VAL A 355 -3.83 -13.71 -1.59
C VAL A 355 -2.73 -14.75 -1.56
N LEU A 356 -2.87 -15.77 -0.71
CA LEU A 356 -1.94 -16.90 -0.65
C LEU A 356 -1.96 -17.70 -1.95
N GLN A 357 -3.14 -17.96 -2.51
CA GLN A 357 -3.29 -18.63 -3.81
C GLN A 357 -2.51 -17.89 -4.91
N ARG A 358 -2.67 -16.55 -4.97
CA ARG A 358 -1.95 -15.74 -5.96
C ARG A 358 -0.44 -15.85 -5.82
N ALA A 359 0.07 -15.87 -4.59
CA ALA A 359 1.49 -16.03 -4.33
C ALA A 359 2.02 -17.38 -4.84
N LEU A 360 1.28 -18.46 -4.57
CA LEU A 360 1.63 -19.80 -5.04
C LEU A 360 1.57 -19.92 -6.57
N ASP A 361 0.59 -19.30 -7.21
CA ASP A 361 0.49 -19.26 -8.68
C ASP A 361 1.71 -18.56 -9.29
N VAL A 362 2.19 -17.46 -8.68
CA VAL A 362 3.38 -16.74 -9.13
C VAL A 362 4.64 -17.58 -8.94
N VAL A 363 4.81 -18.22 -7.76
CA VAL A 363 5.95 -19.13 -7.50
C VAL A 363 5.98 -20.24 -8.54
N THR A 364 4.86 -20.91 -8.75
CA THR A 364 4.75 -22.01 -9.74
C THR A 364 5.08 -21.54 -11.15
N SER A 365 4.60 -20.36 -11.54
CA SER A 365 4.87 -19.79 -12.86
C SER A 365 6.35 -19.48 -13.07
N LEU A 366 7.03 -18.92 -12.05
CA LEU A 366 8.46 -18.63 -12.09
C LEU A 366 9.32 -19.91 -12.14
N GLU A 367 8.95 -20.96 -11.39
CA GLU A 367 9.62 -22.25 -11.44
C GLU A 367 9.56 -22.87 -12.86
N VAL A 368 8.39 -22.82 -13.50
CA VAL A 368 8.22 -23.34 -14.87
C VAL A 368 9.07 -22.55 -15.85
N TYR A 369 9.15 -21.22 -15.69
CA TYR A 369 9.97 -20.38 -16.56
C TYR A 369 11.47 -20.63 -16.39
N GLN A 370 11.94 -20.87 -15.17
CA GLN A 370 13.36 -21.13 -14.89
C GLN A 370 13.84 -22.53 -15.35
N LYS A 371 12.93 -23.47 -15.57
CA LYS A 371 13.24 -24.81 -16.09
C LYS A 371 13.31 -24.92 -17.61
N ARG A 372 12.95 -23.83 -18.31
CA ARG A 372 13.08 -23.68 -19.77
C ARG A 372 14.39 -23.01 -20.14
#